data_c8a604b584069cd25384248b0df09585
#
_entry.id   c8a604b584069cd25384248b0df09585
#
_cell.length_a   1.000
_cell.length_b   1.000
_cell.length_c   1.000
_cell.angle_alpha   90.00
_cell.angle_beta   90.00
_cell.angle_gamma   90.00
#
_symmetry.space_group_name_H-M   'P 1'
#
loop_
_entity.id
_entity.type
_entity.pdbx_description
1 polymer ?
#
loop_
_entity_poly.entity_id
_entity_poly.type
_entity_poly.pdbx_seq_one_letter_code
_entity_poly.pdbx_strand_id
1 'polypeptide(L)'
;MASFLIEGNHRLQGEIFPQGAKNEALQVICATLLTDEEVRLQNVPDILDVNNLILLLQDIGVKVKRNAPGDITFQADSINLEYLRTEEYLERCSSLRGSILTIGPLVARFGHAVVSKPGGDKIGRRRLDSHFYGLQCLGASFTVDADHQLFEISADHLKGAYMLLDEASVTGTANILMAAVMAEGTTTIYNAACEPYIQQLCHMLNRMGANISGIASNRLTIVGTKLLRGATHRILPDMIEIGSFIGMGAMVGDGLTIKQVSLRDLGIIPDAFRRLGIKIEVQGDDLFIPGGQRYEVESFIDGSLMTLADAPWPGLTPDLLSILIVVATQAKGSVLFHQKMFESRLFFTDKLIDMGAQIILCDPHRAVVVGHNFEHQLRARRMSSPDIRAGIALLIAALSADGTSRIDNVEQIDRGYEHIEQRLNALGAKITRI
;
A
#
# COMPACT_ATOMS: atom_id res chain seq x y z
N MET A 1 3.61 15.85 -17.71
CA MET A 1 4.27 14.81 -16.90
C MET A 1 5.37 15.50 -16.13
N ALA A 2 5.27 15.54 -14.81
CA ALA A 2 6.30 16.10 -13.94
C ALA A 2 7.51 15.15 -13.84
N SER A 3 8.67 15.70 -13.58
CA SER A 3 9.92 14.96 -13.39
C SER A 3 10.65 15.45 -12.15
N PHE A 4 11.46 14.58 -11.55
CA PHE A 4 12.45 14.96 -10.55
C PHE A 4 13.84 15.05 -11.17
N LEU A 5 14.57 16.14 -10.86
CA LEU A 5 16.02 16.22 -10.96
C LEU A 5 16.59 15.97 -9.57
N ILE A 6 17.47 14.99 -9.44
CA ILE A 6 18.04 14.54 -8.17
C ILE A 6 19.55 14.66 -8.25
N GLU A 7 20.14 15.57 -7.46
CA GLU A 7 21.59 15.59 -7.25
C GLU A 7 21.93 14.52 -6.22
N GLY A 8 22.69 13.52 -6.61
CA GLY A 8 23.07 12.41 -5.75
C GLY A 8 24.13 12.76 -4.71
N ASN A 9 24.44 11.83 -3.83
CA ASN A 9 25.47 11.93 -2.78
C ASN A 9 25.23 13.03 -1.70
N HIS A 10 24.02 13.57 -1.60
CA HIS A 10 23.64 14.42 -0.47
C HIS A 10 23.16 13.56 0.69
N ARG A 11 23.75 13.80 1.88
CA ARG A 11 23.42 13.03 3.07
C ARG A 11 22.11 13.50 3.70
N LEU A 12 21.26 12.53 4.09
CA LEU A 12 20.02 12.77 4.81
C LEU A 12 20.27 12.69 6.31
N GLN A 13 19.90 13.74 7.06
CA GLN A 13 20.06 13.79 8.51
C GLN A 13 18.83 14.41 9.17
N GLY A 14 18.50 13.95 10.36
CA GLY A 14 17.41 14.51 11.17
C GLY A 14 16.28 13.56 11.42
N GLU A 15 15.07 14.11 11.60
CA GLU A 15 13.88 13.37 11.95
C GLU A 15 12.84 13.43 10.83
N ILE A 16 12.15 12.31 10.58
CA ILE A 16 11.05 12.23 9.61
C ILE A 16 9.87 11.50 10.22
N PHE A 17 8.67 12.06 10.00
CA PHE A 17 7.41 11.43 10.40
C PHE A 17 6.80 10.70 9.20
N PRO A 18 6.46 9.42 9.33
CA PRO A 18 5.73 8.74 8.27
C PRO A 18 4.33 9.35 8.07
N GLN A 19 3.90 9.38 6.83
CA GLN A 19 2.51 9.71 6.50
C GLN A 19 1.53 8.61 6.96
N GLY A 20 0.23 8.88 6.89
CA GLY A 20 -0.79 7.85 7.11
C GLY A 20 -0.75 6.75 6.04
N ALA A 21 -1.05 5.52 6.46
CA ALA A 21 -1.00 4.34 5.61
C ALA A 21 -2.01 4.43 4.45
N LYS A 22 -1.51 4.50 3.20
CA LYS A 22 -2.32 4.55 1.99
C LYS A 22 -3.36 3.43 1.94
N ASN A 23 -2.90 2.19 2.15
CA ASN A 23 -3.76 1.02 1.99
C ASN A 23 -4.87 0.94 3.05
N GLU A 24 -4.64 1.48 4.25
CA GLU A 24 -5.65 1.66 5.27
C GLU A 24 -6.62 2.78 4.89
N ALA A 25 -6.09 3.95 4.49
CA ALA A 25 -6.90 5.11 4.12
C ALA A 25 -7.97 4.75 3.07
N LEU A 26 -7.59 4.03 2.01
CA LEU A 26 -8.53 3.62 0.95
C LEU A 26 -9.67 2.74 1.49
N GLN A 27 -9.39 1.87 2.47
CA GLN A 27 -10.39 0.97 3.06
C GLN A 27 -11.32 1.71 4.02
N VAL A 28 -10.74 2.47 4.98
CA VAL A 28 -11.54 3.16 6.00
C VAL A 28 -12.36 4.32 5.42
N ILE A 29 -11.90 4.97 4.34
CA ILE A 29 -12.67 5.96 3.60
C ILE A 29 -13.89 5.31 2.94
N CYS A 30 -13.74 4.15 2.29
CA CYS A 30 -14.89 3.42 1.73
C CYS A 30 -15.85 2.94 2.82
N ALA A 31 -15.35 2.54 3.99
CA ALA A 31 -16.18 2.10 5.12
C ALA A 31 -17.10 3.21 5.67
N THR A 32 -16.81 4.49 5.40
CA THR A 32 -17.70 5.61 5.79
C THR A 32 -19.07 5.54 5.11
N LEU A 33 -19.18 4.85 3.96
CA LEU A 33 -20.45 4.60 3.27
C LEU A 33 -21.43 3.71 4.06
N LEU A 34 -20.95 2.97 5.07
CA LEU A 34 -21.75 2.03 5.85
C LEU A 34 -22.69 2.69 6.87
N THR A 35 -22.59 4.00 7.09
CA THR A 35 -23.42 4.76 8.03
C THR A 35 -23.82 6.11 7.43
N ASP A 36 -24.92 6.70 7.92
CA ASP A 36 -25.35 8.08 7.62
C ASP A 36 -24.81 9.09 8.67
N GLU A 37 -24.24 8.58 9.76
CA GLU A 37 -23.62 9.41 10.79
C GLU A 37 -22.22 9.89 10.35
N GLU A 38 -21.72 10.93 11.02
CA GLU A 38 -20.37 11.45 10.75
C GLU A 38 -19.27 10.46 11.16
N VAL A 39 -18.34 10.20 10.27
CA VAL A 39 -17.12 9.44 10.53
C VAL A 39 -15.91 10.36 10.36
N ARG A 40 -15.13 10.53 11.44
CA ARG A 40 -13.92 11.35 11.43
C ARG A 40 -12.68 10.49 11.29
N LEU A 41 -11.90 10.74 10.24
CA LEU A 41 -10.63 10.07 9.98
C LEU A 41 -9.47 11.03 10.22
N GLN A 42 -8.46 10.58 10.97
CA GLN A 42 -7.25 11.34 11.30
C GLN A 42 -6.03 10.66 10.68
N ASN A 43 -4.98 11.44 10.43
CA ASN A 43 -3.77 10.99 9.75
C ASN A 43 -4.05 10.47 8.33
N VAL A 44 -5.03 11.07 7.64
CA VAL A 44 -5.32 10.79 6.22
C VAL A 44 -4.18 11.38 5.37
N PRO A 45 -3.46 10.56 4.56
CA PRO A 45 -2.36 11.07 3.76
C PRO A 45 -2.84 11.92 2.59
N ASP A 46 -2.13 13.01 2.30
CA ASP A 46 -2.40 13.89 1.14
C ASP A 46 -1.68 13.36 -0.12
N ILE A 47 -2.18 12.24 -0.65
CA ILE A 47 -1.65 11.57 -1.83
C ILE A 47 -2.69 11.46 -2.93
N LEU A 48 -2.25 11.35 -4.17
CA LEU A 48 -3.13 11.40 -5.34
C LEU A 48 -4.23 10.34 -5.31
N ASP A 49 -3.91 9.07 -4.97
CA ASP A 49 -4.90 7.98 -4.94
C ASP A 49 -5.98 8.20 -3.86
N VAL A 50 -5.62 8.75 -2.70
CA VAL A 50 -6.57 9.05 -1.62
C VAL A 50 -7.45 10.24 -1.99
N ASN A 51 -6.88 11.30 -2.54
CA ASN A 51 -7.65 12.46 -3.00
C ASN A 51 -8.63 12.08 -4.12
N ASN A 52 -8.22 11.24 -5.07
CA ASN A 52 -9.10 10.75 -6.14
C ASN A 52 -10.26 9.90 -5.58
N LEU A 53 -10.01 9.08 -4.55
CA LEU A 53 -11.08 8.34 -3.89
C LEU A 53 -12.05 9.26 -3.16
N ILE A 54 -11.54 10.29 -2.46
CA ILE A 54 -12.39 11.29 -1.79
C ILE A 54 -13.29 12.00 -2.82
N LEU A 55 -12.74 12.41 -3.97
CA LEU A 55 -13.52 13.02 -5.04
C LEU A 55 -14.60 12.06 -5.59
N LEU A 56 -14.24 10.79 -5.80
CA LEU A 56 -15.21 9.78 -6.24
C LEU A 56 -16.37 9.63 -5.26
N LEU A 57 -16.11 9.66 -3.95
CA LEU A 57 -17.16 9.59 -2.92
C LEU A 57 -17.99 10.88 -2.86
N GLN A 58 -17.39 12.05 -3.05
CA GLN A 58 -18.12 13.32 -3.14
C GLN A 58 -19.09 13.34 -4.32
N ASP A 59 -18.69 12.83 -5.47
CA ASP A 59 -19.49 12.76 -6.67
C ASP A 59 -20.77 11.92 -6.47
N ILE A 60 -20.70 10.86 -5.68
CA ILE A 60 -21.88 10.05 -5.32
C ILE A 60 -22.67 10.61 -4.13
N GLY A 61 -22.30 11.77 -3.59
CA GLY A 61 -23.07 12.48 -2.56
C GLY A 61 -22.51 12.44 -1.13
N VAL A 62 -21.31 11.87 -0.89
CA VAL A 62 -20.68 11.93 0.43
C VAL A 62 -20.24 13.35 0.74
N LYS A 63 -20.69 13.88 1.86
CA LYS A 63 -20.24 15.18 2.39
C LYS A 63 -18.86 15.02 3.01
N VAL A 64 -17.92 15.87 2.62
CA VAL A 64 -16.53 15.83 3.08
C VAL A 64 -16.15 17.18 3.67
N LYS A 65 -15.74 17.18 4.93
CA LYS A 65 -15.26 18.36 5.66
C LYS A 65 -13.81 18.16 6.08
N ARG A 66 -12.91 18.98 5.57
CA ARG A 66 -11.51 19.01 6.00
C ARG A 66 -11.38 19.89 7.26
N ASN A 67 -11.08 19.27 8.40
CA ASN A 67 -10.98 19.97 9.70
C ASN A 67 -9.58 20.58 9.90
N ALA A 68 -8.55 19.85 9.47
CA ALA A 68 -7.13 20.25 9.48
C ALA A 68 -6.37 19.36 8.46
N PRO A 69 -5.08 19.59 8.19
CA PRO A 69 -4.27 18.67 7.42
C PRO A 69 -4.34 17.25 8.01
N GLY A 70 -4.71 16.28 7.18
CA GLY A 70 -4.88 14.89 7.58
C GLY A 70 -6.07 14.57 8.51
N ASP A 71 -6.95 15.55 8.81
CA ASP A 71 -8.13 15.35 9.65
C ASP A 71 -9.40 15.69 8.85
N ILE A 72 -10.17 14.66 8.49
CA ILE A 72 -11.29 14.76 7.56
C ILE A 72 -12.52 14.06 8.15
N THR A 73 -13.68 14.73 8.09
CA THR A 73 -14.98 14.16 8.45
C THR A 73 -15.76 13.84 7.19
N PHE A 74 -16.32 12.63 7.14
CA PHE A 74 -17.16 12.10 6.07
C PHE A 74 -18.58 11.88 6.59
N GLN A 75 -19.58 12.15 5.77
CA GLN A 75 -20.98 11.84 6.07
C GLN A 75 -21.69 11.37 4.80
N ALA A 76 -22.20 10.13 4.83
CA ALA A 76 -22.88 9.48 3.71
C ALA A 76 -24.41 9.40 3.93
N ASP A 77 -25.04 10.52 4.24
CA ASP A 77 -26.48 10.63 4.53
C ASP A 77 -27.38 10.79 3.30
N SER A 78 -26.79 11.08 2.15
CA SER A 78 -27.53 11.34 0.90
C SER A 78 -26.75 10.84 -0.32
N ILE A 79 -26.80 9.53 -0.57
CA ILE A 79 -26.07 8.88 -1.67
C ILE A 79 -26.93 8.83 -2.94
N ASN A 80 -26.38 9.30 -4.05
CA ASN A 80 -27.00 9.24 -5.37
C ASN A 80 -26.59 7.99 -6.14
N LEU A 81 -27.40 6.94 -6.08
CA LEU A 81 -27.13 5.67 -6.77
C LEU A 81 -27.26 5.76 -8.30
N GLU A 82 -28.01 6.70 -8.83
CA GLU A 82 -28.15 6.88 -10.28
C GLU A 82 -26.83 7.37 -10.90
N TYR A 83 -26.03 8.13 -10.13
CA TYR A 83 -24.73 8.62 -10.58
C TYR A 83 -23.72 7.49 -10.84
N LEU A 84 -23.88 6.32 -10.21
CA LEU A 84 -23.00 5.16 -10.41
C LEU A 84 -22.96 4.63 -11.85
N ARG A 85 -23.92 5.04 -12.71
CA ARG A 85 -24.01 4.64 -14.12
C ARG A 85 -23.54 5.71 -15.08
N THR A 86 -23.14 6.89 -14.59
CA THR A 86 -22.63 7.97 -15.43
C THR A 86 -21.24 7.66 -15.97
N GLU A 87 -20.96 8.11 -17.19
CA GLU A 87 -19.66 7.95 -17.82
C GLU A 87 -18.54 8.55 -16.96
N GLU A 88 -18.78 9.72 -16.38
CA GLU A 88 -17.83 10.40 -15.49
C GLU A 88 -17.43 9.55 -14.27
N TYR A 89 -18.42 8.92 -13.59
CA TYR A 89 -18.15 8.01 -12.46
C TYR A 89 -17.34 6.80 -12.91
N LEU A 90 -17.70 6.19 -14.04
CA LEU A 90 -17.04 5.00 -14.55
C LEU A 90 -15.59 5.27 -14.98
N GLU A 91 -15.31 6.42 -15.58
CA GLU A 91 -13.97 6.86 -15.91
C GLU A 91 -13.11 7.05 -14.65
N ARG A 92 -13.64 7.70 -13.61
CA ARG A 92 -12.96 7.84 -12.31
C ARG A 92 -12.66 6.46 -11.67
N CYS A 93 -13.64 5.56 -11.68
CA CYS A 93 -13.45 4.20 -11.20
C CYS A 93 -12.31 3.48 -11.95
N SER A 94 -12.26 3.63 -13.28
CA SER A 94 -11.24 2.98 -14.12
C SER A 94 -9.84 3.53 -13.89
N SER A 95 -9.70 4.76 -13.41
CA SER A 95 -8.41 5.39 -13.13
C SER A 95 -7.82 4.99 -11.77
N LEU A 96 -8.64 4.49 -10.84
CA LEU A 96 -8.27 4.24 -9.44
C LEU A 96 -8.52 2.77 -9.04
N ARG A 97 -7.47 2.05 -8.64
CA ARG A 97 -7.64 0.68 -8.13
C ARG A 97 -8.51 0.61 -6.86
N GLY A 98 -8.42 1.63 -6.01
CA GLY A 98 -9.19 1.72 -4.76
C GLY A 98 -10.69 1.81 -4.95
N SER A 99 -11.18 2.17 -6.14
CA SER A 99 -12.61 2.26 -6.46
C SER A 99 -13.35 0.93 -6.22
N ILE A 100 -12.68 -0.21 -6.40
CA ILE A 100 -13.26 -1.53 -6.13
C ILE A 100 -13.77 -1.68 -4.68
N LEU A 101 -13.21 -0.95 -3.73
CA LEU A 101 -13.57 -1.03 -2.31
C LEU A 101 -14.93 -0.39 -1.99
N THR A 102 -15.53 0.35 -2.92
CA THR A 102 -16.87 0.91 -2.77
C THR A 102 -17.96 -0.15 -2.87
N ILE A 103 -17.69 -1.29 -3.52
CA ILE A 103 -18.70 -2.33 -3.79
C ILE A 103 -19.27 -2.88 -2.48
N GLY A 104 -18.41 -3.32 -1.56
CA GLY A 104 -18.84 -3.93 -0.30
C GLY A 104 -19.85 -3.06 0.46
N PRO A 105 -19.50 -1.81 0.82
CA PRO A 105 -20.39 -0.93 1.55
C PRO A 105 -21.64 -0.48 0.75
N LEU A 106 -21.54 -0.26 -0.56
CA LEU A 106 -22.71 0.10 -1.39
C LEU A 106 -23.72 -1.04 -1.45
N VAL A 107 -23.27 -2.27 -1.70
CA VAL A 107 -24.16 -3.45 -1.71
C VAL A 107 -24.76 -3.70 -0.33
N ALA A 108 -23.95 -3.56 0.74
CA ALA A 108 -24.40 -3.80 2.10
C ALA A 108 -25.52 -2.85 2.54
N ARG A 109 -25.39 -1.55 2.21
CA ARG A 109 -26.32 -0.54 2.69
C ARG A 109 -27.45 -0.23 1.69
N PHE A 110 -27.18 -0.31 0.41
CA PHE A 110 -28.11 0.12 -0.64
C PHE A 110 -28.56 -1.01 -1.57
N GLY A 111 -28.04 -2.22 -1.39
CA GLY A 111 -28.39 -3.38 -2.21
C GLY A 111 -27.85 -3.32 -3.65
N HIS A 112 -27.09 -2.30 -4.02
CA HIS A 112 -26.65 -2.09 -5.39
C HIS A 112 -25.30 -1.37 -5.48
N ALA A 113 -24.46 -1.82 -6.39
CA ALA A 113 -23.20 -1.16 -6.75
C ALA A 113 -22.87 -1.35 -8.23
N VAL A 114 -22.23 -0.35 -8.82
CA VAL A 114 -21.69 -0.41 -10.18
C VAL A 114 -20.24 0.05 -10.12
N VAL A 115 -19.36 -0.64 -10.83
CA VAL A 115 -17.95 -0.27 -10.95
C VAL A 115 -17.41 -0.70 -12.31
N SER A 116 -16.59 0.14 -12.92
CA SER A 116 -15.81 -0.28 -14.08
C SER A 116 -14.59 -1.09 -13.62
N LYS A 117 -13.97 -1.83 -14.54
CA LYS A 117 -12.73 -2.54 -14.25
C LYS A 117 -11.68 -1.56 -13.70
N PRO A 118 -11.27 -1.73 -12.43
CA PRO A 118 -10.41 -0.74 -11.78
C PRO A 118 -9.01 -0.75 -12.39
N GLY A 119 -8.46 0.44 -12.60
CA GLY A 119 -7.11 0.67 -13.08
C GLY A 119 -6.02 0.41 -12.03
N GLY A 120 -4.98 1.20 -12.06
CA GLY A 120 -3.85 1.15 -11.11
C GLY A 120 -2.55 0.63 -11.72
N ASP A 121 -1.61 0.23 -10.86
CA ASP A 121 -0.26 -0.17 -11.28
C ASP A 121 -0.26 -1.41 -12.19
N LYS A 122 0.58 -1.37 -13.22
CA LYS A 122 0.80 -2.48 -14.17
C LYS A 122 1.86 -3.46 -13.62
N ILE A 123 1.51 -4.18 -12.56
CA ILE A 123 2.42 -5.09 -11.84
C ILE A 123 2.13 -6.58 -12.07
N GLY A 124 1.31 -6.90 -13.06
CA GLY A 124 0.82 -8.25 -13.36
C GLY A 124 -0.70 -8.35 -13.26
N ARG A 125 -1.22 -9.57 -13.36
CA ARG A 125 -2.66 -9.82 -13.23
C ARG A 125 -3.13 -9.59 -11.80
N ARG A 126 -4.17 -8.79 -11.65
CA ARG A 126 -4.81 -8.49 -10.36
C ARG A 126 -6.26 -8.87 -10.45
N ARG A 127 -6.54 -10.15 -10.17
CA ARG A 127 -7.88 -10.73 -10.26
C ARG A 127 -8.84 -10.06 -9.27
N LEU A 128 -10.13 -10.13 -9.60
CA LEU A 128 -11.24 -9.66 -8.76
C LEU A 128 -12.09 -10.84 -8.25
N ASP A 129 -11.71 -12.06 -8.60
CA ASP A 129 -12.48 -13.28 -8.34
C ASP A 129 -12.82 -13.43 -6.84
N SER A 130 -11.86 -13.17 -5.95
CA SER A 130 -12.09 -13.24 -4.50
C SER A 130 -13.15 -12.25 -4.00
N HIS A 131 -13.25 -11.05 -4.62
CA HIS A 131 -14.31 -10.09 -4.29
C HIS A 131 -15.70 -10.62 -4.64
N PHE A 132 -15.86 -11.08 -5.90
CA PHE A 132 -17.14 -11.56 -6.39
C PHE A 132 -17.56 -12.87 -5.74
N TYR A 133 -16.62 -13.80 -5.55
CA TYR A 133 -16.86 -15.04 -4.83
C TYR A 133 -17.40 -14.79 -3.42
N GLY A 134 -16.76 -13.92 -2.65
CA GLY A 134 -17.20 -13.61 -1.30
C GLY A 134 -18.58 -12.95 -1.25
N LEU A 135 -18.84 -11.99 -2.16
CA LEU A 135 -20.15 -11.35 -2.25
C LEU A 135 -21.25 -12.32 -2.68
N GLN A 136 -20.96 -13.26 -3.60
CA GLN A 136 -21.88 -14.33 -3.97
C GLN A 136 -22.18 -15.27 -2.80
N CYS A 137 -21.17 -15.63 -1.99
CA CYS A 137 -21.40 -16.41 -0.78
C CYS A 137 -22.37 -15.70 0.18
N LEU A 138 -22.34 -14.38 0.25
CA LEU A 138 -23.26 -13.56 1.04
C LEU A 138 -24.65 -13.40 0.38
N GLY A 139 -24.85 -13.93 -0.83
CA GLY A 139 -26.13 -13.90 -1.54
C GLY A 139 -26.28 -12.78 -2.57
N ALA A 140 -25.21 -12.03 -2.87
CA ALA A 140 -25.24 -11.06 -3.96
C ALA A 140 -25.15 -11.73 -5.33
N SER A 141 -25.77 -11.14 -6.33
CA SER A 141 -25.63 -11.49 -7.75
C SER A 141 -24.81 -10.42 -8.45
N PHE A 142 -24.15 -10.79 -9.55
CA PHE A 142 -23.46 -9.81 -10.39
C PHE A 142 -23.64 -10.11 -11.87
N THR A 143 -23.62 -9.06 -12.67
CA THR A 143 -23.56 -9.10 -14.11
C THR A 143 -22.29 -8.42 -14.60
N VAL A 144 -21.76 -8.91 -15.69
CA VAL A 144 -20.55 -8.37 -16.33
C VAL A 144 -20.93 -7.90 -17.74
N ASP A 145 -20.80 -6.61 -17.99
CA ASP A 145 -20.81 -6.08 -19.35
C ASP A 145 -19.37 -6.11 -19.86
N ALA A 146 -19.08 -7.11 -20.71
CA ALA A 146 -17.75 -7.33 -21.26
C ALA A 146 -17.32 -6.21 -22.23
N ASP A 147 -18.26 -5.61 -22.94
CA ASP A 147 -17.98 -4.57 -23.94
C ASP A 147 -17.56 -3.26 -23.27
N HIS A 148 -18.20 -2.91 -22.15
CA HIS A 148 -17.89 -1.71 -21.38
C HIS A 148 -16.98 -1.99 -20.16
N GLN A 149 -16.56 -3.24 -19.94
CA GLN A 149 -15.77 -3.68 -18.78
C GLN A 149 -16.40 -3.22 -17.44
N LEU A 150 -17.72 -3.36 -17.33
CA LEU A 150 -18.52 -2.91 -16.21
C LEU A 150 -18.98 -4.12 -15.38
N PHE A 151 -18.94 -3.96 -14.06
CA PHE A 151 -19.50 -4.89 -13.10
C PHE A 151 -20.66 -4.23 -12.37
N GLU A 152 -21.81 -4.87 -12.40
CA GLU A 152 -23.00 -4.47 -11.65
C GLU A 152 -23.32 -5.56 -10.63
N ILE A 153 -23.44 -5.19 -9.37
CA ILE A 153 -23.65 -6.08 -8.24
C ILE A 153 -24.96 -5.68 -7.56
N SER A 154 -25.79 -6.67 -7.24
CA SER A 154 -27.06 -6.46 -6.55
C SER A 154 -27.30 -7.52 -5.49
N ALA A 155 -28.00 -7.14 -4.41
CA ALA A 155 -28.47 -8.03 -3.38
C ALA A 155 -29.74 -7.48 -2.72
N ASP A 156 -30.79 -8.27 -2.63
CA ASP A 156 -31.98 -7.90 -1.85
C ASP A 156 -31.69 -7.95 -0.34
N HIS A 157 -31.03 -9.00 0.10
CA HIS A 157 -30.60 -9.22 1.47
C HIS A 157 -29.31 -10.02 1.51
N LEU A 158 -28.29 -9.51 2.19
CA LEU A 158 -27.07 -10.24 2.46
C LEU A 158 -27.27 -11.17 3.66
N LYS A 159 -26.76 -12.41 3.56
CA LYS A 159 -26.81 -13.43 4.59
C LYS A 159 -25.42 -13.91 4.93
N GLY A 160 -25.18 -14.12 6.23
CA GLY A 160 -23.93 -14.66 6.73
C GLY A 160 -23.62 -16.04 6.15
N ALA A 161 -22.37 -16.26 5.81
CA ALA A 161 -21.90 -17.48 5.17
C ALA A 161 -20.50 -17.88 5.66
N TYR A 162 -20.16 -19.15 5.53
CA TYR A 162 -18.79 -19.62 5.60
C TYR A 162 -18.16 -19.56 4.20
N MET A 163 -16.98 -18.99 4.11
CA MET A 163 -16.21 -18.97 2.86
C MET A 163 -14.73 -19.21 3.11
N LEU A 164 -14.11 -19.96 2.20
CA LEU A 164 -12.67 -20.14 2.10
C LEU A 164 -12.19 -19.41 0.84
N LEU A 165 -11.37 -18.37 1.03
CA LEU A 165 -10.79 -17.65 -0.09
C LEU A 165 -9.61 -18.44 -0.68
N ASP A 166 -9.51 -18.47 -2.00
CA ASP A 166 -8.42 -19.12 -2.73
C ASP A 166 -7.08 -18.37 -2.58
N GLU A 167 -7.14 -17.08 -2.30
CA GLU A 167 -5.98 -16.23 -1.98
C GLU A 167 -6.29 -15.29 -0.80
N ALA A 168 -5.27 -14.93 -0.03
CA ALA A 168 -5.37 -13.91 1.01
C ALA A 168 -5.40 -12.50 0.39
N SER A 169 -6.46 -12.22 -0.37
CA SER A 169 -6.63 -10.94 -1.05
C SER A 169 -6.98 -9.83 -0.07
N VAL A 170 -6.13 -8.81 0.03
CA VAL A 170 -6.36 -7.65 0.91
C VAL A 170 -7.65 -6.92 0.56
N THR A 171 -7.80 -6.50 -0.70
CA THR A 171 -8.99 -5.75 -1.14
C THR A 171 -10.23 -6.62 -1.19
N GLY A 172 -10.09 -7.91 -1.51
CA GLY A 172 -11.17 -8.90 -1.44
C GLY A 172 -11.67 -9.05 -0.01
N THR A 173 -10.77 -9.29 0.95
CA THR A 173 -11.11 -9.38 2.38
C THR A 173 -11.81 -8.12 2.86
N ALA A 174 -11.29 -6.93 2.54
CA ALA A 174 -11.88 -5.66 2.95
C ALA A 174 -13.31 -5.48 2.41
N ASN A 175 -13.54 -5.77 1.14
CA ASN A 175 -14.87 -5.68 0.53
C ASN A 175 -15.88 -6.66 1.16
N ILE A 176 -15.47 -7.91 1.31
CA ILE A 176 -16.32 -8.94 1.92
C ILE A 176 -16.62 -8.58 3.38
N LEU A 177 -15.61 -8.10 4.12
CA LEU A 177 -15.76 -7.65 5.50
C LEU A 177 -16.78 -6.52 5.61
N MET A 178 -16.65 -5.47 4.77
CA MET A 178 -17.58 -4.34 4.74
C MET A 178 -19.01 -4.75 4.33
N ALA A 179 -19.17 -5.78 3.51
CA ALA A 179 -20.49 -6.34 3.21
C ALA A 179 -21.04 -7.19 4.37
N ALA A 180 -20.20 -8.04 4.97
CA ALA A 180 -20.59 -9.00 5.99
C ALA A 180 -21.03 -8.34 7.31
N VAL A 181 -20.52 -7.15 7.66
CA VAL A 181 -20.93 -6.45 8.89
C VAL A 181 -22.40 -6.07 8.93
N MET A 182 -23.07 -6.02 7.77
CA MET A 182 -24.51 -5.75 7.68
C MET A 182 -25.31 -6.98 7.20
N ALA A 183 -24.67 -8.12 6.94
CA ALA A 183 -25.34 -9.35 6.54
C ALA A 183 -26.09 -10.00 7.72
N GLU A 184 -27.25 -10.59 7.47
CA GLU A 184 -28.02 -11.31 8.50
C GLU A 184 -27.31 -12.58 8.94
N GLY A 185 -27.07 -12.73 10.25
CA GLY A 185 -26.44 -13.92 10.83
C GLY A 185 -24.92 -13.78 11.00
N THR A 186 -24.21 -14.89 10.87
CA THR A 186 -22.75 -14.95 11.09
C THR A 186 -21.99 -15.30 9.82
N THR A 187 -20.97 -14.52 9.51
CA THR A 187 -20.02 -14.80 8.40
C THR A 187 -18.69 -15.26 8.96
N THR A 188 -18.11 -16.29 8.36
CA THR A 188 -16.72 -16.69 8.60
C THR A 188 -15.94 -16.57 7.30
N ILE A 189 -14.91 -15.75 7.30
CA ILE A 189 -13.95 -15.62 6.20
C ILE A 189 -12.70 -16.38 6.62
N TYR A 190 -12.39 -17.48 5.92
CA TYR A 190 -11.15 -18.24 6.12
C TYR A 190 -10.18 -17.94 4.99
N ASN A 191 -8.89 -17.92 5.27
CA ASN A 191 -7.82 -17.40 4.42
C ASN A 191 -8.00 -15.89 4.12
N ALA A 192 -8.53 -15.16 5.11
CA ALA A 192 -8.61 -13.71 5.07
C ALA A 192 -7.20 -13.08 5.11
N ALA A 193 -7.03 -11.96 4.44
CA ALA A 193 -5.87 -11.10 4.65
C ALA A 193 -5.86 -10.58 6.10
N CYS A 194 -4.68 -10.45 6.70
CA CYS A 194 -4.54 -10.05 8.11
C CYS A 194 -3.46 -8.98 8.33
N GLU A 195 -3.12 -8.22 7.29
CA GLU A 195 -2.24 -7.07 7.34
C GLU A 195 -2.74 -6.02 8.36
N PRO A 196 -1.86 -5.19 8.94
CA PRO A 196 -2.24 -4.16 9.91
C PRO A 196 -3.41 -3.29 9.45
N TYR A 197 -3.48 -2.92 8.17
CA TYR A 197 -4.58 -2.11 7.64
C TYR A 197 -5.92 -2.86 7.57
N ILE A 198 -5.96 -4.19 7.41
CA ILE A 198 -7.19 -4.99 7.59
C ILE A 198 -7.59 -5.04 9.05
N GLN A 199 -6.61 -5.20 9.95
CA GLN A 199 -6.87 -5.17 11.39
C GLN A 199 -7.48 -3.84 11.81
N GLN A 200 -6.96 -2.71 11.30
CA GLN A 200 -7.47 -1.37 11.58
C GLN A 200 -8.88 -1.14 11.01
N LEU A 201 -9.18 -1.67 9.83
CA LEU A 201 -10.54 -1.67 9.29
C LEU A 201 -11.49 -2.42 10.24
N CYS A 202 -11.11 -3.61 10.73
CA CYS A 202 -11.90 -4.37 11.72
C CYS A 202 -12.11 -3.56 13.01
N HIS A 203 -11.05 -2.92 13.53
CA HIS A 203 -11.13 -2.10 14.74
C HIS A 203 -12.02 -0.87 14.55
N MET A 204 -11.96 -0.21 13.40
CA MET A 204 -12.84 0.90 13.07
C MET A 204 -14.29 0.45 13.00
N LEU A 205 -14.59 -0.63 12.27
CA LEU A 205 -15.94 -1.18 12.16
C LEU A 205 -16.50 -1.62 13.52
N ASN A 206 -15.68 -2.22 14.40
CA ASN A 206 -16.11 -2.55 15.76
C ASN A 206 -16.44 -1.30 16.59
N ARG A 207 -15.70 -0.20 16.44
CA ARG A 207 -16.07 1.10 17.05
C ARG A 207 -17.36 1.67 16.47
N MET A 208 -17.66 1.39 15.20
CA MET A 208 -18.94 1.76 14.58
C MET A 208 -20.11 0.88 15.02
N GLY A 209 -19.85 -0.18 15.81
CA GLY A 209 -20.88 -1.07 16.35
C GLY A 209 -20.96 -2.44 15.70
N ALA A 210 -20.02 -2.80 14.80
CA ALA A 210 -19.90 -4.15 14.28
C ALA A 210 -19.38 -5.13 15.36
N ASN A 211 -19.53 -6.43 15.11
CA ASN A 211 -19.04 -7.49 15.99
C ASN A 211 -18.13 -8.42 15.18
N ILE A 212 -16.84 -8.08 15.16
CA ILE A 212 -15.80 -8.79 14.42
C ILE A 212 -14.79 -9.37 15.39
N SER A 213 -14.50 -10.65 15.27
CA SER A 213 -13.50 -11.39 16.04
C SER A 213 -12.52 -12.12 15.13
N GLY A 214 -11.41 -12.65 15.70
CA GLY A 214 -10.33 -13.26 14.94
C GLY A 214 -9.39 -12.23 14.28
N ILE A 215 -9.44 -10.97 14.71
CA ILE A 215 -8.57 -9.90 14.18
C ILE A 215 -7.11 -10.30 14.36
N ALA A 216 -6.27 -9.96 13.40
CA ALA A 216 -4.86 -10.36 13.28
C ALA A 216 -4.64 -11.86 12.97
N SER A 217 -5.67 -12.58 12.56
CA SER A 217 -5.55 -13.94 12.04
C SER A 217 -6.15 -14.06 10.64
N ASN A 218 -5.87 -15.17 9.98
CA ASN A 218 -6.43 -15.46 8.65
C ASN A 218 -7.87 -16.02 8.70
N ARG A 219 -8.52 -15.99 9.88
CA ARG A 219 -9.90 -16.42 10.09
C ARG A 219 -10.68 -15.34 10.82
N LEU A 220 -11.49 -14.60 10.09
CA LEU A 220 -12.39 -13.59 10.66
C LEU A 220 -13.78 -14.18 10.86
N THR A 221 -14.40 -13.83 12.00
CA THR A 221 -15.81 -14.14 12.28
C THR A 221 -16.55 -12.83 12.51
N ILE A 222 -17.61 -12.60 11.75
CA ILE A 222 -18.39 -11.37 11.73
C ILE A 222 -19.84 -11.72 12.06
N VAL A 223 -20.38 -11.14 13.13
CA VAL A 223 -21.81 -11.18 13.41
C VAL A 223 -22.43 -9.90 12.86
N GLY A 224 -23.34 -10.03 11.90
CA GLY A 224 -23.93 -8.89 11.23
C GLY A 224 -24.80 -8.04 12.14
N THR A 225 -24.88 -6.75 11.85
CA THR A 225 -25.69 -5.76 12.57
C THR A 225 -26.57 -4.98 11.60
N LYS A 226 -27.73 -4.51 12.07
CA LYS A 226 -28.64 -3.72 11.24
C LYS A 226 -28.23 -2.24 11.10
N LEU A 227 -27.39 -1.75 12.02
CA LEU A 227 -27.02 -0.35 12.08
C LEU A 227 -25.57 -0.21 12.52
N LEU A 228 -24.84 0.59 11.79
CA LEU A 228 -23.52 1.09 12.16
C LEU A 228 -23.61 2.59 12.45
N ARG A 229 -22.83 3.03 13.44
CA ARG A 229 -22.80 4.43 13.90
C ARG A 229 -21.55 5.15 13.43
N GLY A 230 -21.52 6.46 13.61
CA GLY A 230 -20.33 7.27 13.41
C GLY A 230 -19.20 6.89 14.36
N ALA A 231 -17.97 7.16 13.96
CA ALA A 231 -16.79 6.88 14.77
C ALA A 231 -15.66 7.87 14.45
N THR A 232 -14.68 7.95 15.35
CA THR A 232 -13.38 8.57 15.06
C THR A 232 -12.33 7.48 14.94
N HIS A 233 -11.53 7.54 13.88
CA HIS A 233 -10.44 6.61 13.63
C HIS A 233 -9.19 7.35 13.22
N ARG A 234 -8.03 6.93 13.75
CA ARG A 234 -6.72 7.42 13.36
C ARG A 234 -6.01 6.33 12.56
N ILE A 235 -5.63 6.68 11.34
CA ILE A 235 -4.90 5.82 10.41
C ILE A 235 -3.47 5.62 10.93
N LEU A 236 -2.97 4.39 10.86
CA LEU A 236 -1.59 4.04 11.22
C LEU A 236 -0.57 4.76 10.34
N PRO A 237 0.66 4.96 10.81
CA PRO A 237 1.77 5.35 9.94
C PRO A 237 1.98 4.28 8.84
N ASP A 238 2.38 4.72 7.63
CA ASP A 238 2.55 3.81 6.50
C ASP A 238 3.80 2.96 6.64
N MET A 239 3.63 1.67 6.93
CA MET A 239 4.73 0.71 7.09
C MET A 239 5.61 0.58 5.83
N ILE A 240 5.05 0.87 4.65
CA ILE A 240 5.80 0.81 3.39
C ILE A 240 6.69 2.05 3.24
N GLU A 241 6.18 3.22 3.63
CA GLU A 241 6.98 4.44 3.67
C GLU A 241 8.09 4.31 4.73
N ILE A 242 7.79 3.75 5.91
CA ILE A 242 8.80 3.47 6.94
C ILE A 242 9.92 2.58 6.38
N GLY A 243 9.58 1.49 5.68
CA GLY A 243 10.57 0.64 5.02
C GLY A 243 11.39 1.39 3.97
N SER A 244 10.77 2.32 3.24
CA SER A 244 11.49 3.19 2.29
C SER A 244 12.48 4.11 2.99
N PHE A 245 12.11 4.70 4.12
CA PHE A 245 13.02 5.53 4.93
C PHE A 245 14.14 4.73 5.58
N ILE A 246 13.90 3.47 6.00
CA ILE A 246 14.98 2.59 6.44
C ILE A 246 16.00 2.41 5.30
N GLY A 247 15.52 2.12 4.08
CA GLY A 247 16.38 1.99 2.89
C GLY A 247 17.16 3.27 2.57
N MET A 248 16.51 4.44 2.63
CA MET A 248 17.16 5.75 2.44
C MET A 248 18.22 6.00 3.51
N GLY A 249 17.88 5.75 4.78
CA GLY A 249 18.82 5.91 5.90
C GLY A 249 20.05 5.02 5.77
N ALA A 250 19.88 3.79 5.27
CA ALA A 250 20.99 2.86 5.05
C ALA A 250 21.93 3.31 3.91
N MET A 251 21.38 3.83 2.80
CA MET A 251 22.17 4.17 1.61
C MET A 251 22.77 5.58 1.64
N VAL A 252 22.00 6.56 2.11
CA VAL A 252 22.40 7.97 2.06
C VAL A 252 22.27 8.69 3.40
N GLY A 253 21.89 8.00 4.47
CA GLY A 253 21.70 8.59 5.78
C GLY A 253 23.04 9.00 6.46
N ASP A 254 22.96 10.08 7.26
CA ASP A 254 23.97 10.49 8.23
C ASP A 254 23.34 10.64 9.63
N GLY A 255 22.59 9.59 10.02
CA GLY A 255 21.76 9.57 11.21
C GLY A 255 20.33 10.04 10.93
N LEU A 256 19.45 9.09 10.55
CA LEU A 256 18.04 9.36 10.27
C LEU A 256 17.16 8.71 11.35
N THR A 257 16.32 9.53 11.99
CA THR A 257 15.30 9.06 12.93
C THR A 257 13.93 9.04 12.27
N ILE A 258 13.30 7.86 12.21
CA ILE A 258 11.93 7.70 11.73
C ILE A 258 11.04 7.68 12.97
N LYS A 259 10.17 8.69 13.10
CA LYS A 259 9.38 8.95 14.31
C LYS A 259 8.04 8.19 14.29
N GLN A 260 7.57 7.78 15.47
CA GLN A 260 6.21 7.27 15.68
C GLN A 260 5.82 6.17 14.67
N VAL A 261 6.66 5.15 14.55
CA VAL A 261 6.54 4.11 13.51
C VAL A 261 5.45 3.08 13.80
N SER A 262 4.82 3.09 14.98
CA SER A 262 3.95 2.01 15.47
C SER A 262 4.65 0.65 15.39
N LEU A 263 5.75 0.50 16.12
CA LEU A 263 6.70 -0.62 16.01
C LEU A 263 6.03 -2.00 16.02
N ARG A 264 4.98 -2.18 16.79
CA ARG A 264 4.20 -3.43 16.88
C ARG A 264 3.54 -3.83 15.56
N ASP A 265 3.27 -2.87 14.68
CA ASP A 265 2.55 -3.06 13.42
C ASP A 265 3.50 -3.22 12.22
N LEU A 266 4.82 -3.14 12.44
CA LEU A 266 5.83 -3.31 11.36
C LEU A 266 6.13 -4.76 11.01
N GLY A 267 5.77 -5.72 11.88
CA GLY A 267 6.04 -7.15 11.67
C GLY A 267 7.51 -7.43 11.32
N ILE A 268 7.72 -8.18 10.25
CA ILE A 268 9.06 -8.62 9.80
C ILE A 268 9.88 -7.51 9.09
N ILE A 269 9.31 -6.33 8.85
CA ILE A 269 9.95 -5.30 8.01
C ILE A 269 11.35 -4.93 8.52
N PRO A 270 11.57 -4.54 9.79
CA PRO A 270 12.92 -4.22 10.28
C PRO A 270 13.89 -5.38 10.13
N ASP A 271 13.44 -6.62 10.36
CA ASP A 271 14.28 -7.81 10.29
C ASP A 271 14.70 -8.15 8.86
N ALA A 272 13.85 -7.87 7.86
CA ALA A 272 14.23 -8.02 6.47
C ALA A 272 15.42 -7.12 6.09
N PHE A 273 15.47 -5.90 6.62
CA PHE A 273 16.60 -5.00 6.43
C PHE A 273 17.83 -5.45 7.26
N ARG A 274 17.64 -5.96 8.49
CA ARG A 274 18.75 -6.51 9.32
C ARG A 274 19.43 -7.69 8.63
N ARG A 275 18.69 -8.51 7.88
CA ARG A 275 19.28 -9.61 7.08
C ARG A 275 20.22 -9.12 5.97
N LEU A 276 20.05 -7.87 5.52
CA LEU A 276 21.02 -7.21 4.65
C LEU A 276 22.21 -6.62 5.41
N GLY A 277 22.25 -6.76 6.75
CA GLY A 277 23.29 -6.24 7.64
C GLY A 277 23.05 -4.82 8.13
N ILE A 278 21.88 -4.23 7.88
CA ILE A 278 21.57 -2.86 8.27
C ILE A 278 21.31 -2.78 9.77
N LYS A 279 22.01 -1.89 10.44
CA LYS A 279 21.79 -1.56 11.86
C LYS A 279 20.58 -0.65 11.98
N ILE A 280 19.62 -1.08 12.79
CA ILE A 280 18.41 -0.33 13.13
C ILE A 280 18.29 -0.34 14.66
N GLU A 281 18.33 0.83 15.26
CA GLU A 281 18.17 1.02 16.70
C GLU A 281 16.74 1.41 17.01
N VAL A 282 16.14 0.74 17.99
CA VAL A 282 14.78 1.04 18.46
C VAL A 282 14.87 2.01 19.64
N GLN A 283 14.21 3.15 19.54
CA GLN A 283 14.19 4.21 20.55
C GLN A 283 12.75 4.54 20.95
N GLY A 284 12.14 3.70 21.80
CA GLY A 284 10.71 3.77 22.10
C GLY A 284 9.87 3.33 20.91
N ASP A 285 9.07 4.23 20.35
CA ASP A 285 8.29 3.99 19.11
C ASP A 285 8.95 4.63 17.87
N ASP A 286 10.25 4.96 17.96
CA ASP A 286 11.03 5.51 16.86
C ASP A 286 12.08 4.50 16.39
N LEU A 287 12.50 4.60 15.12
CA LEU A 287 13.62 3.86 14.56
C LEU A 287 14.76 4.82 14.21
N PHE A 288 15.94 4.56 14.74
CA PHE A 288 17.15 5.30 14.37
C PHE A 288 18.02 4.46 13.44
N ILE A 289 18.39 5.03 12.32
CA ILE A 289 19.26 4.44 11.30
C ILE A 289 20.60 5.18 11.36
N PRO A 290 21.66 4.57 11.93
CA PRO A 290 22.98 5.20 12.01
C PRO A 290 23.54 5.55 10.63
N GLY A 291 24.26 6.66 10.54
CA GLY A 291 24.90 7.08 9.30
C GLY A 291 26.16 6.30 8.95
N GLY A 292 26.55 6.39 7.67
CA GLY A 292 27.82 5.86 7.18
C GLY A 292 28.00 4.33 7.35
N GLN A 293 26.91 3.60 7.40
CA GLN A 293 26.96 2.14 7.59
C GLN A 293 27.63 1.45 6.38
N ARG A 294 28.44 0.44 6.69
CA ARG A 294 28.82 -0.60 5.74
C ARG A 294 28.18 -1.89 6.20
N TYR A 295 27.31 -2.46 5.40
CA TYR A 295 26.51 -3.62 5.78
C TYR A 295 26.85 -4.83 4.92
N GLU A 296 26.83 -6.00 5.55
CA GLU A 296 27.14 -7.30 4.95
C GLU A 296 25.92 -8.21 5.07
N VAL A 297 25.54 -8.82 3.95
CA VAL A 297 24.41 -9.73 3.89
C VAL A 297 24.64 -10.94 4.77
N GLU A 298 23.65 -11.27 5.61
CA GLU A 298 23.69 -12.49 6.40
C GLU A 298 23.62 -13.74 5.50
N SER A 299 24.22 -14.84 5.95
CA SER A 299 24.00 -16.17 5.37
C SER A 299 22.98 -16.94 6.19
N PHE A 300 22.32 -17.93 5.60
CA PHE A 300 21.59 -18.92 6.39
C PHE A 300 22.52 -19.72 7.31
N ILE A 301 21.95 -20.41 8.30
CA ILE A 301 22.73 -21.16 9.33
C ILE A 301 23.68 -22.19 8.68
N ASP A 302 23.31 -22.74 7.53
CA ASP A 302 24.11 -23.69 6.75
C ASP A 302 25.15 -23.02 5.81
N GLY A 303 25.26 -21.69 5.87
CA GLY A 303 26.12 -20.90 5.00
C GLY A 303 25.59 -20.68 3.58
N SER A 304 24.37 -21.11 3.27
CA SER A 304 23.77 -20.90 1.95
C SER A 304 23.40 -19.43 1.72
N LEU A 305 23.24 -19.08 0.43
CA LEU A 305 22.92 -17.72 -0.03
C LEU A 305 21.59 -17.23 0.55
N MET A 306 21.61 -16.01 1.12
CA MET A 306 20.40 -15.36 1.62
C MET A 306 19.35 -15.25 0.52
N THR A 307 18.14 -15.65 0.85
CA THR A 307 16.96 -15.48 -0.01
C THR A 307 15.91 -14.63 0.70
N LEU A 308 15.52 -13.52 0.10
CA LEU A 308 14.39 -12.68 0.54
C LEU A 308 13.22 -12.88 -0.41
N ALA A 309 12.12 -13.37 0.12
CA ALA A 309 10.92 -13.65 -0.65
C ALA A 309 9.72 -12.93 -0.03
N ASP A 310 8.84 -12.40 -0.89
CA ASP A 310 7.55 -11.90 -0.43
C ASP A 310 6.58 -13.04 -0.08
N ALA A 311 5.65 -12.73 0.80
CA ALA A 311 4.59 -13.64 1.20
C ALA A 311 3.41 -12.83 1.79
N PRO A 312 2.19 -13.41 1.83
CA PRO A 312 1.09 -12.83 2.59
C PRO A 312 1.50 -12.57 4.04
N TRP A 313 0.95 -11.52 4.62
CA TRP A 313 1.22 -11.15 6.02
C TRP A 313 0.94 -12.33 6.99
N PRO A 314 1.77 -12.56 8.01
CA PRO A 314 2.87 -11.72 8.50
C PRO A 314 4.22 -11.92 7.78
N GLY A 315 4.23 -12.51 6.58
CA GLY A 315 5.42 -12.54 5.74
C GLY A 315 5.81 -11.16 5.20
N LEU A 316 6.92 -11.13 4.46
CA LEU A 316 7.43 -9.89 3.89
C LEU A 316 6.51 -9.36 2.79
N THR A 317 6.04 -8.13 2.96
CA THR A 317 5.18 -7.48 1.96
C THR A 317 5.88 -7.33 0.60
N PRO A 318 5.19 -7.64 -0.52
CA PRO A 318 5.76 -7.48 -1.87
C PRO A 318 6.14 -6.04 -2.20
N ASP A 319 5.54 -5.06 -1.51
CA ASP A 319 5.74 -3.63 -1.77
C ASP A 319 7.13 -3.13 -1.35
N LEU A 320 7.87 -3.87 -0.52
CA LEU A 320 9.21 -3.49 -0.07
C LEU A 320 10.35 -4.22 -0.79
N LEU A 321 10.07 -5.25 -1.61
CA LEU A 321 11.14 -5.95 -2.31
C LEU A 321 11.95 -5.03 -3.21
N SER A 322 11.32 -4.06 -3.89
CA SER A 322 12.04 -3.10 -4.74
C SER A 322 13.03 -2.24 -3.94
N ILE A 323 12.66 -1.86 -2.71
CA ILE A 323 13.55 -1.10 -1.80
C ILE A 323 14.73 -1.96 -1.36
N LEU A 324 14.46 -3.20 -0.91
CA LEU A 324 15.49 -4.13 -0.47
C LEU A 324 16.47 -4.48 -1.60
N ILE A 325 15.97 -4.60 -2.85
CA ILE A 325 16.82 -4.80 -4.05
C ILE A 325 17.79 -3.62 -4.22
N VAL A 326 17.30 -2.38 -4.15
CA VAL A 326 18.17 -1.19 -4.30
C VAL A 326 19.20 -1.15 -3.17
N VAL A 327 18.79 -1.37 -1.94
CA VAL A 327 19.70 -1.38 -0.77
C VAL A 327 20.77 -2.46 -0.92
N ALA A 328 20.40 -3.64 -1.39
CA ALA A 328 21.35 -4.76 -1.61
C ALA A 328 22.42 -4.45 -2.66
N THR A 329 22.19 -3.51 -3.58
CA THR A 329 23.20 -3.14 -4.60
C THR A 329 24.50 -2.63 -4.00
N GLN A 330 24.47 -2.06 -2.80
CA GLN A 330 25.66 -1.53 -2.11
C GLN A 330 26.22 -2.47 -1.06
N ALA A 331 25.48 -3.49 -0.62
CA ALA A 331 25.88 -4.42 0.42
C ALA A 331 27.18 -5.18 0.05
N LYS A 332 27.88 -5.72 1.05
CA LYS A 332 28.85 -6.79 0.84
C LYS A 332 28.10 -8.12 0.80
N GLY A 333 28.29 -8.89 -0.28
CA GLY A 333 27.64 -10.20 -0.49
C GLY A 333 26.60 -10.20 -1.57
N SER A 334 25.84 -11.29 -1.66
CA SER A 334 24.82 -11.50 -2.68
C SER A 334 23.51 -11.94 -2.06
N VAL A 335 22.38 -11.60 -2.70
CA VAL A 335 21.02 -11.96 -2.25
C VAL A 335 20.20 -12.43 -3.42
N LEU A 336 19.46 -13.52 -3.23
CA LEU A 336 18.40 -13.93 -4.13
C LEU A 336 17.07 -13.28 -3.68
N PHE A 337 16.48 -12.46 -4.53
CA PHE A 337 15.12 -11.93 -4.35
C PHE A 337 14.12 -12.81 -5.10
N HIS A 338 13.05 -13.21 -4.42
CA HIS A 338 12.00 -14.02 -5.02
C HIS A 338 10.64 -13.33 -4.84
N GLN A 339 10.17 -12.68 -5.90
CA GLN A 339 8.86 -12.04 -6.00
C GLN A 339 7.81 -13.09 -6.36
N LYS A 340 7.07 -13.60 -5.38
CA LYS A 340 6.08 -14.68 -5.57
C LYS A 340 4.70 -14.17 -5.99
N MET A 341 4.31 -12.99 -5.49
CA MET A 341 2.93 -12.53 -5.54
C MET A 341 2.57 -11.76 -6.81
N PHE A 342 3.57 -11.20 -7.55
CA PHE A 342 3.33 -10.40 -8.75
C PHE A 342 4.35 -10.69 -9.86
N GLU A 343 3.86 -10.73 -11.10
CA GLU A 343 4.64 -11.21 -12.25
C GLU A 343 5.57 -10.15 -12.86
N SER A 344 5.31 -8.86 -12.63
CA SER A 344 6.00 -7.78 -13.38
C SER A 344 6.78 -6.80 -12.50
N ARG A 345 6.90 -7.07 -11.20
CA ARG A 345 7.53 -6.12 -10.28
C ARG A 345 9.05 -6.03 -10.37
N LEU A 346 9.73 -7.01 -10.97
CA LEU A 346 11.20 -7.02 -11.08
C LEU A 346 11.72 -6.31 -12.33
N PHE A 347 10.87 -5.92 -13.29
CA PHE A 347 11.34 -5.30 -14.55
C PHE A 347 12.01 -3.94 -14.37
N PHE A 348 11.76 -3.24 -13.26
CA PHE A 348 12.46 -2.00 -12.96
C PHE A 348 13.97 -2.19 -12.73
N THR A 349 14.43 -3.41 -12.45
CA THR A 349 15.85 -3.74 -12.21
C THR A 349 16.73 -3.42 -13.43
N ASP A 350 16.17 -3.39 -14.65
CA ASP A 350 16.88 -2.94 -15.84
C ASP A 350 17.42 -1.51 -15.66
N LYS A 351 16.68 -0.63 -14.97
CA LYS A 351 17.13 0.74 -14.70
C LYS A 351 18.27 0.77 -13.70
N LEU A 352 18.28 -0.14 -12.73
CA LEU A 352 19.39 -0.28 -11.79
C LEU A 352 20.65 -0.83 -12.48
N ILE A 353 20.49 -1.77 -13.41
CA ILE A 353 21.60 -2.30 -14.25
C ILE A 353 22.18 -1.17 -15.11
N ASP A 354 21.34 -0.31 -15.72
CA ASP A 354 21.79 0.86 -16.46
C ASP A 354 22.58 1.85 -15.56
N MET A 355 22.24 1.92 -14.26
CA MET A 355 22.98 2.71 -13.26
C MET A 355 24.29 2.04 -12.82
N GLY A 356 24.55 0.81 -13.25
CA GLY A 356 25.75 0.04 -12.95
C GLY A 356 25.59 -1.02 -11.87
N ALA A 357 24.37 -1.30 -11.39
CA ALA A 357 24.12 -2.37 -10.42
C ALA A 357 24.40 -3.75 -11.05
N GLN A 358 24.95 -4.66 -10.25
CA GLN A 358 25.20 -6.04 -10.65
C GLN A 358 23.98 -6.90 -10.28
N ILE A 359 23.05 -7.03 -11.22
CA ILE A 359 21.82 -7.81 -11.03
C ILE A 359 21.70 -8.83 -12.15
N ILE A 360 21.37 -10.07 -11.79
CA ILE A 360 21.03 -11.14 -12.73
C ILE A 360 19.53 -11.39 -12.60
N LEU A 361 18.74 -11.01 -13.58
CA LEU A 361 17.32 -11.34 -13.67
C LEU A 361 17.20 -12.78 -14.17
N CYS A 362 16.90 -13.71 -13.28
CA CYS A 362 16.81 -15.14 -13.59
C CYS A 362 15.53 -15.46 -14.36
N ASP A 363 14.42 -14.87 -13.96
CA ASP A 363 13.10 -14.97 -14.58
C ASP A 363 12.22 -13.81 -14.08
N PRO A 364 10.92 -13.69 -14.47
CA PRO A 364 10.04 -12.62 -14.01
C PRO A 364 9.86 -12.53 -12.50
N HIS A 365 10.19 -13.59 -11.77
CA HIS A 365 9.97 -13.72 -10.33
C HIS A 365 11.25 -13.71 -9.49
N ARG A 366 12.43 -13.93 -10.09
CA ARG A 366 13.68 -14.08 -9.35
C ARG A 366 14.81 -13.23 -9.91
N ALA A 367 15.50 -12.54 -9.02
CA ALA A 367 16.69 -11.77 -9.33
C ALA A 367 17.78 -12.00 -8.28
N VAL A 368 19.01 -12.17 -8.71
CA VAL A 368 20.19 -12.19 -7.83
C VAL A 368 20.83 -10.81 -7.91
N VAL A 369 21.03 -10.19 -6.75
CA VAL A 369 21.78 -8.94 -6.61
C VAL A 369 23.15 -9.28 -6.03
N VAL A 370 24.19 -8.87 -6.72
CA VAL A 370 25.57 -8.91 -6.23
C VAL A 370 25.95 -7.50 -5.78
N GLY A 371 26.10 -7.31 -4.48
CA GLY A 371 26.35 -5.99 -3.93
C GLY A 371 27.78 -5.49 -4.23
N HIS A 372 27.95 -4.19 -4.34
CA HIS A 372 29.21 -3.53 -4.69
C HIS A 372 30.23 -3.44 -3.53
N ASN A 373 29.90 -3.91 -2.33
CA ASN A 373 30.76 -3.78 -1.14
C ASN A 373 31.18 -2.34 -0.86
N PHE A 374 30.36 -1.36 -1.22
CA PHE A 374 30.66 0.08 -1.14
C PHE A 374 31.91 0.52 -1.92
N GLU A 375 32.40 -0.29 -2.85
CA GLU A 375 33.58 0.03 -3.67
C GLU A 375 33.22 0.85 -4.92
N HIS A 376 32.00 0.68 -5.40
CA HIS A 376 31.47 1.38 -6.57
C HIS A 376 30.10 1.99 -6.27
N GLN A 377 29.90 3.23 -6.70
CA GLN A 377 28.62 3.90 -6.61
C GLN A 377 27.77 3.67 -7.86
N LEU A 378 26.47 3.73 -7.71
CA LEU A 378 25.54 3.82 -8.83
C LEU A 378 25.81 5.13 -9.61
N ARG A 379 25.57 5.12 -10.93
CA ARG A 379 25.77 6.29 -11.79
C ARG A 379 24.44 6.93 -12.13
N ALA A 380 24.42 8.24 -12.14
CA ALA A 380 23.24 9.01 -12.51
C ALA A 380 22.72 8.64 -13.92
N ARG A 381 21.39 8.55 -14.05
CA ARG A 381 20.70 8.21 -15.30
C ARG A 381 19.39 8.96 -15.43
N ARG A 382 18.91 9.05 -16.68
CA ARG A 382 17.52 9.40 -16.95
C ARG A 382 16.68 8.13 -16.93
N MET A 383 15.62 8.14 -16.12
CA MET A 383 14.73 7.00 -15.89
C MET A 383 13.27 7.46 -15.92
N SER A 384 12.33 6.54 -15.99
CA SER A 384 10.90 6.81 -15.84
C SER A 384 10.33 5.92 -14.76
N SER A 385 9.49 6.48 -13.87
CA SER A 385 8.78 5.72 -12.84
C SER A 385 7.70 4.86 -13.48
N PRO A 386 7.78 3.51 -13.40
CA PRO A 386 6.76 2.65 -13.99
C PRO A 386 5.53 2.49 -13.09
N ASP A 387 5.72 2.55 -11.78
CA ASP A 387 4.71 2.42 -10.73
C ASP A 387 5.18 3.10 -9.43
N ILE A 388 4.35 3.09 -8.39
CA ILE A 388 4.62 3.72 -7.10
C ILE A 388 5.90 3.16 -6.44
N ARG A 389 6.02 1.83 -6.39
CA ARG A 389 7.05 1.13 -5.59
C ARG A 389 8.41 1.09 -6.31
N ALA A 390 8.39 0.87 -7.61
CA ALA A 390 9.60 1.01 -8.41
C ALA A 390 10.05 2.48 -8.46
N GLY A 391 9.13 3.43 -8.55
CA GLY A 391 9.44 4.87 -8.55
C GLY A 391 10.21 5.31 -7.32
N ILE A 392 9.75 4.95 -6.11
CA ILE A 392 10.47 5.29 -4.89
C ILE A 392 11.81 4.54 -4.77
N ALA A 393 11.89 3.30 -5.25
CA ALA A 393 13.15 2.55 -5.30
C ALA A 393 14.17 3.24 -6.21
N LEU A 394 13.74 3.71 -7.38
CA LEU A 394 14.59 4.49 -8.30
C LEU A 394 15.00 5.84 -7.70
N LEU A 395 14.13 6.48 -6.91
CA LEU A 395 14.48 7.71 -6.17
C LEU A 395 15.60 7.43 -5.15
N ILE A 396 15.51 6.34 -4.38
CA ILE A 396 16.58 5.93 -3.44
C ILE A 396 17.88 5.67 -4.18
N ALA A 397 17.84 4.96 -5.30
CA ALA A 397 19.01 4.73 -6.15
C ALA A 397 19.61 6.04 -6.67
N ALA A 398 18.77 6.98 -7.13
CA ALA A 398 19.21 8.29 -7.63
C ALA A 398 19.86 9.16 -6.54
N LEU A 399 19.32 9.14 -5.31
CA LEU A 399 19.91 9.85 -4.16
C LEU A 399 21.31 9.34 -3.81
N SER A 400 21.59 8.05 -4.03
CA SER A 400 22.90 7.42 -3.77
C SER A 400 23.86 7.44 -4.96
N ALA A 401 23.39 7.86 -6.14
CA ALA A 401 24.18 7.81 -7.36
C ALA A 401 25.18 8.98 -7.45
N ASP A 402 26.26 8.75 -8.21
CA ASP A 402 27.18 9.82 -8.59
C ASP A 402 26.61 10.63 -9.76
N GLY A 403 26.48 11.96 -9.58
CA GLY A 403 25.95 12.91 -10.56
C GLY A 403 24.48 13.23 -10.38
N THR A 404 23.84 13.80 -11.41
CA THR A 404 22.44 14.25 -11.40
C THR A 404 21.56 13.29 -12.20
N SER A 405 20.64 12.63 -11.55
CA SER A 405 19.63 11.76 -12.18
C SER A 405 18.36 12.53 -12.52
N ARG A 406 17.64 12.07 -13.55
CA ARG A 406 16.28 12.52 -13.85
C ARG A 406 15.30 11.36 -13.78
N ILE A 407 14.22 11.52 -13.05
CA ILE A 407 13.11 10.57 -13.02
C ILE A 407 11.88 11.25 -13.63
N ASP A 408 11.43 10.74 -14.77
CA ASP A 408 10.19 11.17 -15.44
C ASP A 408 8.98 10.42 -14.86
N ASN A 409 7.75 10.93 -15.09
CA ASN A 409 6.48 10.32 -14.64
C ASN A 409 6.40 10.16 -13.11
N VAL A 410 6.81 11.21 -12.37
CA VAL A 410 6.83 11.17 -10.89
C VAL A 410 5.44 11.21 -10.26
N GLU A 411 4.40 11.50 -11.04
CA GLU A 411 3.00 11.35 -10.64
C GLU A 411 2.70 9.94 -10.12
N GLN A 412 3.45 8.92 -10.59
CA GLN A 412 3.34 7.58 -10.02
C GLN A 412 3.81 7.53 -8.56
N ILE A 413 4.83 8.30 -8.20
CA ILE A 413 5.32 8.41 -6.81
C ILE A 413 4.27 9.16 -5.96
N ASP A 414 3.71 10.26 -6.49
CA ASP A 414 2.70 11.09 -5.81
C ASP A 414 1.41 10.31 -5.46
N ARG A 415 1.15 9.21 -6.14
CA ARG A 415 0.04 8.30 -5.82
C ARG A 415 0.19 7.62 -4.46
N GLY A 416 1.39 7.55 -3.91
CA GLY A 416 1.68 6.80 -2.71
C GLY A 416 2.58 7.48 -1.68
N TYR A 417 3.20 8.61 -2.03
CA TYR A 417 4.12 9.35 -1.15
C TYR A 417 3.80 10.83 -1.15
N GLU A 418 3.47 11.34 0.05
CA GLU A 418 3.07 12.72 0.27
C GLU A 418 4.28 13.66 0.19
N HIS A 419 4.29 14.58 -0.80
CA HIS A 419 5.30 15.64 -0.95
C HIS A 419 6.74 15.18 -0.69
N ILE A 420 7.10 14.01 -1.23
CA ILE A 420 8.34 13.31 -0.85
C ILE A 420 9.58 14.15 -1.11
N GLU A 421 9.62 14.91 -2.21
CA GLU A 421 10.75 15.79 -2.54
C GLU A 421 10.93 16.89 -1.51
N GLN A 422 9.86 17.48 -1.00
CA GLN A 422 9.93 18.56 -0.01
C GLN A 422 10.41 18.01 1.34
N ARG A 423 9.88 16.86 1.74
CA ARG A 423 10.24 16.18 3.01
C ARG A 423 11.69 15.72 3.01
N LEU A 424 12.19 15.17 1.89
CA LEU A 424 13.60 14.77 1.76
C LEU A 424 14.54 15.97 1.65
N ASN A 425 14.13 17.05 0.96
CA ASN A 425 14.92 18.29 0.89
C ASN A 425 15.08 18.93 2.27
N ALA A 426 14.08 18.83 3.15
CA ALA A 426 14.17 19.29 4.54
C ALA A 426 15.22 18.49 5.36
N LEU A 427 15.56 17.27 4.92
CA LEU A 427 16.60 16.43 5.53
C LEU A 427 17.98 16.57 4.87
N GLY A 428 18.11 17.40 3.83
CA GLY A 428 19.38 17.66 3.14
C GLY A 428 19.50 17.10 1.73
N ALA A 429 18.46 16.44 1.18
CA ALA A 429 18.44 16.08 -0.24
C ALA A 429 18.44 17.32 -1.14
N LYS A 430 18.73 17.10 -2.43
CA LYS A 430 18.58 18.11 -3.47
C LYS A 430 17.75 17.53 -4.61
N ILE A 431 16.45 17.71 -4.50
CA ILE A 431 15.47 17.25 -5.48
C ILE A 431 14.71 18.47 -5.99
N THR A 432 14.70 18.65 -7.31
CA THR A 432 13.93 19.70 -7.98
C THR A 432 12.83 19.09 -8.82
N ARG A 433 11.60 19.51 -8.60
CA ARG A 433 10.45 19.13 -9.46
C ARG A 433 10.39 20.06 -10.67
N ILE A 434 10.33 19.51 -11.88
CA ILE A 434 10.26 20.21 -13.18
C ILE A 434 9.13 19.70 -14.05
#